data_a7ad00bb8d86037cda226586d4a2569e
#
_entry.id   a7ad00bb8d86037cda226586d4a2569e
#
_cell.length_a   1.000
_cell.length_b   1.000
_cell.length_c   1.000
_cell.angle_alpha   90.00
_cell.angle_beta   90.00
_cell.angle_gamma   90.00
#
_symmetry.space_group_name_H-M   'P 1'
#
loop_
_entity.id
_entity.type
_entity.pdbx_description
1 polymer ?
#
loop_
_entity_poly.entity_id
_entity_poly.type
_entity_poly.pdbx_seq_one_letter_code
_entity_poly.pdbx_strand_id
1 'polypeptide(L)'
;NVFLSGGSTLNLGTAHAELKGNLTNNGTLGANTCLLLFSGTGSQAVTSNSAVVTTINAISKSNTGSLTFGTKVNLLDSIRISGGAVTTANNLTLKSTSALKARVAEISGGGSLSGNLTVETFIPGGLTDWAVLGVSGVNGPTFNSWYGAIPMAIEGSATGVTSTASQYFESVQGWNE
;
A
#
# COMPACT_ATOMS: atom_id res chain seq x y z
N ASN A 1 12.63 1.98 20.83
CA ASN A 1 12.82 0.97 19.78
C ASN A 1 12.13 -0.33 20.16
N VAL A 2 11.55 -0.99 19.19
CA VAL A 2 11.01 -2.35 19.28
C VAL A 2 11.81 -3.25 18.36
N PHE A 3 12.22 -4.39 18.89
CA PHE A 3 12.97 -5.40 18.13
C PHE A 3 12.30 -6.76 18.33
N LEU A 4 11.87 -7.36 17.22
CA LEU A 4 11.39 -8.74 17.16
C LEU A 4 12.48 -9.61 16.55
N SER A 5 12.97 -10.58 17.32
CA SER A 5 13.96 -11.55 16.83
C SER A 5 13.30 -12.60 15.93
N GLY A 6 14.11 -13.29 15.15
CA GLY A 6 13.62 -14.41 14.35
C GLY A 6 12.91 -15.47 15.21
N GLY A 7 11.79 -15.97 14.75
CA GLY A 7 10.94 -16.93 15.47
C GLY A 7 10.06 -16.36 16.57
N SER A 8 10.21 -15.07 16.95
CA SER A 8 9.30 -14.43 17.91
C SER A 8 8.03 -13.93 17.25
N THR A 9 6.95 -13.86 18.02
CA THR A 9 5.68 -13.28 17.60
C THR A 9 5.26 -12.19 18.58
N LEU A 10 4.94 -11.00 18.05
CA LEU A 10 4.30 -9.93 18.79
C LEU A 10 2.87 -9.77 18.27
N ASN A 11 1.90 -10.02 19.13
CA ASN A 11 0.49 -9.87 18.81
C ASN A 11 -0.08 -8.67 19.58
N LEU A 12 -0.45 -7.62 18.86
CA LEU A 12 -0.98 -6.38 19.43
C LEU A 12 -2.52 -6.38 19.54
N GLY A 13 -3.18 -7.37 18.92
CA GLY A 13 -4.64 -7.45 18.94
C GLY A 13 -5.29 -6.23 18.28
N THR A 14 -6.20 -5.59 19.00
CA THR A 14 -6.89 -4.35 18.57
C THR A 14 -6.29 -3.09 19.22
N ALA A 15 -5.18 -3.22 19.93
CA ALA A 15 -4.59 -2.12 20.68
C ALA A 15 -3.99 -1.04 19.76
N HIS A 16 -3.88 0.17 20.32
CA HIS A 16 -3.03 1.20 19.75
C HIS A 16 -1.65 1.10 20.39
N ALA A 17 -0.62 0.98 19.58
CA ALA A 17 0.76 0.93 20.06
C ALA A 17 1.53 2.17 19.62
N GLU A 18 2.05 2.92 20.57
CA GLU A 18 2.87 4.11 20.32
C GLU A 18 4.35 3.74 20.25
N LEU A 19 5.00 4.15 19.17
CA LEU A 19 6.41 3.94 18.88
C LEU A 19 7.13 5.29 18.80
N LYS A 20 8.03 5.55 19.73
CA LYS A 20 8.90 6.75 19.70
C LYS A 20 10.27 6.49 19.08
N GLY A 21 10.55 5.24 18.73
CA GLY A 21 11.79 4.80 18.09
C GLY A 21 11.53 3.90 16.90
N ASN A 22 12.54 3.14 16.53
CA ASN A 22 12.48 2.22 15.38
C ASN A 22 11.69 0.95 15.68
N LEU A 23 11.15 0.35 14.61
CA LEU A 23 10.63 -1.02 14.61
C LEU A 23 11.54 -1.89 13.76
N THR A 24 12.20 -2.87 14.37
CA THR A 24 12.94 -3.91 13.65
C THR A 24 12.19 -5.23 13.81
N ASN A 25 11.65 -5.75 12.71
CA ASN A 25 10.83 -6.96 12.71
C ASN A 25 11.53 -8.09 11.96
N ASN A 26 12.23 -8.95 12.67
CA ASN A 26 12.78 -10.18 12.11
C ASN A 26 11.94 -11.42 12.48
N GLY A 27 10.83 -11.23 13.16
CA GLY A 27 9.88 -12.25 13.56
C GLY A 27 8.52 -12.08 12.87
N THR A 28 7.45 -12.33 13.62
CA THR A 28 6.07 -12.16 13.17
C THR A 28 5.41 -11.02 13.96
N LEU A 29 4.92 -10.02 13.25
CA LEU A 29 4.04 -9.01 13.80
C LEU A 29 2.59 -9.38 13.46
N GLY A 30 1.78 -9.71 14.48
CA GLY A 30 0.36 -9.97 14.30
C GLY A 30 -0.36 -8.66 13.96
N ALA A 31 -0.77 -8.53 12.70
CA ALA A 31 -1.31 -7.27 12.19
C ALA A 31 -2.71 -6.94 12.73
N ASN A 32 -3.54 -7.95 13.02
CA ASN A 32 -4.94 -7.80 13.49
C ASN A 32 -5.55 -6.44 13.06
N THR A 33 -6.24 -5.72 13.95
CA THR A 33 -6.78 -4.36 13.70
C THR A 33 -6.01 -3.26 14.46
N CYS A 34 -4.76 -3.54 14.84
CA CYS A 34 -3.93 -2.61 15.61
C CYS A 34 -3.53 -1.39 14.78
N LEU A 35 -3.48 -0.23 15.45
CA LEU A 35 -2.89 1.00 14.93
C LEU A 35 -1.49 1.18 15.52
N LEU A 36 -0.48 1.31 14.66
CA LEU A 36 0.85 1.73 15.06
C LEU A 36 0.99 3.25 14.90
N LEU A 37 1.19 3.94 16.01
CA LEU A 37 1.45 5.38 16.06
C LEU A 37 2.96 5.64 16.14
N PHE A 38 3.54 6.19 15.08
CA PHE A 38 4.92 6.67 15.06
C PHE A 38 4.96 8.14 15.47
N SER A 39 5.32 8.40 16.72
CA SER A 39 5.29 9.73 17.37
C SER A 39 6.66 10.28 17.74
N GLY A 40 7.74 9.63 17.32
CA GLY A 40 9.10 10.10 17.60
C GLY A 40 9.41 11.42 16.90
N THR A 41 10.13 12.31 17.59
CA THR A 41 10.57 13.61 17.05
C THR A 41 11.82 13.50 16.19
N GLY A 42 12.59 12.43 16.33
CA GLY A 42 13.73 12.09 15.46
C GLY A 42 13.36 11.20 14.28
N SER A 43 14.36 10.74 13.56
CA SER A 43 14.18 9.78 12.48
C SER A 43 13.80 8.41 13.01
N GLN A 44 12.73 7.83 12.47
CA GLN A 44 12.25 6.49 12.77
C GLN A 44 12.33 5.62 11.50
N ALA A 45 12.50 4.33 11.69
CA ALA A 45 12.51 3.38 10.58
C ALA A 45 11.73 2.10 10.93
N VAL A 46 11.10 1.53 9.92
CA VAL A 46 10.62 0.13 9.92
C VAL A 46 11.60 -0.68 9.10
N THR A 47 12.25 -1.64 9.74
CA THR A 47 13.25 -2.52 9.11
C THR A 47 12.98 -3.97 9.44
N SER A 48 13.49 -4.87 8.62
CA SER A 48 13.51 -6.31 8.87
C SER A 48 14.73 -6.93 8.17
N ASN A 49 15.01 -8.19 8.41
CA ASN A 49 15.90 -8.93 7.52
C ASN A 49 15.21 -9.12 6.15
N SER A 50 15.97 -9.37 5.10
CA SER A 50 15.48 -9.40 3.72
C SER A 50 14.41 -10.46 3.43
N ALA A 51 14.28 -11.47 4.28
CA ALA A 51 13.29 -12.54 4.12
C ALA A 51 11.94 -12.23 4.76
N VAL A 52 11.85 -11.21 5.63
CA VAL A 52 10.64 -10.87 6.38
C VAL A 52 9.96 -9.66 5.78
N VAL A 53 8.70 -9.82 5.40
CA VAL A 53 7.81 -8.71 5.04
C VAL A 53 7.02 -8.31 6.28
N THR A 54 7.16 -7.06 6.71
CA THR A 54 6.42 -6.57 7.86
C THR A 54 4.99 -6.21 7.46
N THR A 55 4.00 -6.89 8.02
CA THR A 55 2.59 -6.59 7.78
C THR A 55 2.03 -5.76 8.92
N ILE A 56 1.42 -4.62 8.59
CA ILE A 56 0.85 -3.65 9.54
C ILE A 56 -0.59 -3.37 9.12
N ASN A 57 -1.51 -3.33 10.08
CA ASN A 57 -2.88 -2.99 9.77
C ASN A 57 -3.04 -1.51 9.44
N ALA A 58 -2.77 -0.64 10.40
CA ALA A 58 -2.86 0.81 10.21
C ALA A 58 -1.65 1.52 10.79
N ILE A 59 -1.28 2.63 10.15
CA ILE A 59 -0.17 3.49 10.56
C ILE A 59 -0.70 4.91 10.75
N SER A 60 -0.31 5.53 11.87
CA SER A 60 -0.40 6.97 12.05
C SER A 60 1.00 7.53 12.28
N LYS A 61 1.39 8.53 11.50
CA LYS A 61 2.61 9.30 11.71
C LYS A 61 2.22 10.68 12.20
N SER A 62 2.69 11.01 13.40
CA SER A 62 2.54 12.33 14.02
C SER A 62 3.93 12.91 14.35
N ASN A 63 3.97 14.15 14.77
CA ASN A 63 5.20 14.88 15.05
C ASN A 63 6.09 15.17 13.83
N THR A 64 7.12 15.97 14.05
CA THR A 64 8.01 16.50 13.00
C THR A 64 9.07 15.51 12.54
N GLY A 65 9.28 14.40 13.27
CA GLY A 65 10.27 13.38 12.89
C GLY A 65 9.93 12.69 11.57
N SER A 66 10.91 12.08 10.95
CA SER A 66 10.71 11.27 9.74
C SER A 66 10.37 9.81 10.04
N LEU A 67 9.74 9.13 9.08
CA LEU A 67 9.54 7.68 9.09
C LEU A 67 9.97 7.12 7.74
N THR A 68 10.86 6.13 7.74
CA THR A 68 11.32 5.46 6.52
C THR A 68 11.00 3.97 6.57
N PHE A 69 10.43 3.44 5.49
CA PHE A 69 10.29 2.00 5.30
C PHE A 69 11.56 1.45 4.65
N GLY A 70 12.52 1.02 5.49
CA GLY A 70 13.81 0.49 5.03
C GLY A 70 13.72 -0.91 4.40
N THR A 71 12.63 -1.64 4.65
CA THR A 71 12.33 -2.96 4.08
C THR A 71 10.85 -3.07 3.75
N LYS A 72 10.46 -4.15 3.06
CA LYS A 72 9.09 -4.34 2.57
C LYS A 72 8.05 -4.33 3.69
N VAL A 73 7.04 -3.50 3.52
CA VAL A 73 5.90 -3.33 4.41
C VAL A 73 4.61 -3.51 3.63
N ASN A 74 3.77 -4.42 4.09
CA ASN A 74 2.39 -4.56 3.65
C ASN A 74 1.47 -3.78 4.59
N LEU A 75 0.67 -2.87 4.05
CA LEU A 75 -0.35 -2.13 4.78
C LEU A 75 -1.72 -2.71 4.44
N LEU A 76 -2.54 -3.00 5.46
CA LEU A 76 -3.84 -3.66 5.28
C LEU A 76 -5.02 -2.69 5.28
N ASP A 77 -4.94 -1.56 6.02
CA ASP A 77 -6.05 -0.58 6.10
C ASP A 77 -5.59 0.82 5.67
N SER A 78 -4.85 1.54 6.50
CA SER A 78 -4.58 2.95 6.19
C SER A 78 -3.26 3.46 6.75
N ILE A 79 -2.69 4.45 6.05
CA ILE A 79 -1.65 5.32 6.58
C ILE A 79 -2.15 6.75 6.64
N ARG A 80 -2.14 7.35 7.83
CA ARG A 80 -2.42 8.76 8.11
C ARG A 80 -1.13 9.47 8.48
N ILE A 81 -0.92 10.66 7.93
CA ILE A 81 0.27 11.47 8.19
C ILE A 81 -0.18 12.85 8.64
N SER A 82 -0.05 13.12 9.93
CA SER A 82 -0.42 14.42 10.55
C SER A 82 0.78 15.27 10.92
N GLY A 83 1.97 14.88 10.48
CA GLY A 83 3.22 15.64 10.68
C GLY A 83 4.43 14.85 10.23
N GLY A 84 5.50 15.56 9.89
CA GLY A 84 6.77 14.99 9.46
C GLY A 84 6.74 14.33 8.09
N ALA A 85 7.85 13.77 7.69
CA ALA A 85 8.01 13.14 6.38
C ALA A 85 7.94 11.61 6.49
N VAL A 86 7.19 10.98 5.59
CA VAL A 86 7.21 9.53 5.39
C VAL A 86 7.86 9.23 4.04
N THR A 87 8.89 8.38 4.05
CA THR A 87 9.58 7.91 2.84
C THR A 87 9.32 6.44 2.65
N THR A 88 8.68 6.08 1.53
CA THR A 88 8.34 4.68 1.21
C THR A 88 9.55 3.86 0.80
N ALA A 89 10.57 4.50 0.22
CA ALA A 89 11.77 3.84 -0.33
C ALA A 89 11.44 2.67 -1.28
N ASN A 90 10.30 2.73 -1.98
CA ASN A 90 9.75 1.68 -2.83
C ASN A 90 9.40 0.37 -2.07
N ASN A 91 9.21 0.47 -0.76
CA ASN A 91 8.98 -0.69 0.12
C ASN A 91 7.54 -0.79 0.65
N LEU A 92 6.66 0.19 0.39
CA LEU A 92 5.29 0.16 0.86
C LEU A 92 4.35 -0.45 -0.17
N THR A 93 3.59 -1.46 0.24
CA THR A 93 2.51 -2.05 -0.56
C THR A 93 1.18 -1.82 0.16
N LEU A 94 0.25 -1.16 -0.52
CA LEU A 94 -1.15 -1.05 -0.10
C LEU A 94 -1.87 -2.31 -0.57
N LYS A 95 -2.24 -3.16 0.38
CA LYS A 95 -2.87 -4.46 0.10
C LYS A 95 -4.35 -4.30 -0.22
N SER A 96 -4.85 -5.15 -1.09
CA SER A 96 -6.27 -5.24 -1.39
C SER A 96 -6.72 -6.69 -1.45
N THR A 97 -7.84 -6.98 -0.80
CA THR A 97 -8.50 -8.28 -0.80
C THR A 97 -10.01 -8.06 -0.99
N SER A 98 -10.79 -9.13 -1.03
CA SER A 98 -12.26 -9.02 -1.05
C SER A 98 -12.84 -8.26 0.16
N ALA A 99 -12.15 -8.26 1.29
CA ALA A 99 -12.60 -7.66 2.54
C ALA A 99 -11.88 -6.36 2.91
N LEU A 100 -10.68 -6.12 2.36
CA LEU A 100 -9.80 -5.03 2.78
C LEU A 100 -9.27 -4.27 1.56
N LYS A 101 -9.22 -2.95 1.69
CA LYS A 101 -8.59 -2.07 0.69
C LYS A 101 -7.76 -1.02 1.42
N ALA A 102 -6.45 -1.21 1.42
CA ALA A 102 -5.54 -0.26 2.03
C ALA A 102 -5.49 1.05 1.24
N ARG A 103 -5.29 2.15 1.95
CA ARG A 103 -5.28 3.49 1.38
C ARG A 103 -4.28 4.42 2.07
N VAL A 104 -3.84 5.42 1.35
CA VAL A 104 -3.31 6.64 1.97
C VAL A 104 -4.52 7.46 2.41
N ALA A 105 -4.65 7.68 3.72
CA ALA A 105 -5.72 8.47 4.29
C ALA A 105 -5.39 9.96 4.22
N GLU A 106 -5.62 10.71 5.30
CA GLU A 106 -5.34 12.13 5.35
C GLU A 106 -3.84 12.41 5.48
N ILE A 107 -3.34 13.38 4.71
CA ILE A 107 -2.04 14.03 4.91
C ILE A 107 -2.31 15.47 5.32
N SER A 108 -1.92 15.83 6.54
CA SER A 108 -2.20 17.14 7.15
C SER A 108 -1.02 17.61 8.01
N GLY A 109 -1.14 18.74 8.67
CA GLY A 109 -0.17 19.22 9.67
C GLY A 109 1.28 19.36 9.17
N GLY A 110 1.49 19.64 7.88
CA GLY A 110 2.82 19.65 7.28
C GLY A 110 3.44 18.28 7.03
N GLY A 111 2.64 17.23 7.12
CA GLY A 111 3.05 15.88 6.76
C GLY A 111 3.31 15.73 5.26
N SER A 112 4.16 14.78 4.89
CA SER A 112 4.43 14.46 3.49
C SER A 112 4.67 12.97 3.30
N LEU A 113 4.37 12.49 2.08
CA LEU A 113 4.66 11.13 1.64
C LEU A 113 5.51 11.21 0.37
N SER A 114 6.63 10.52 0.34
CA SER A 114 7.56 10.52 -0.79
C SER A 114 8.02 9.11 -1.15
N GLY A 115 8.47 8.95 -2.40
CA GLY A 115 8.86 7.66 -2.97
C GLY A 115 7.69 6.90 -3.59
N ASN A 116 8.00 5.85 -4.37
CA ASN A 116 6.99 5.01 -5.00
C ASN A 116 6.39 4.04 -3.98
N LEU A 117 5.14 3.66 -4.22
CA LEU A 117 4.45 2.61 -3.49
C LEU A 117 3.74 1.67 -4.47
N THR A 118 3.50 0.45 -4.05
CA THR A 118 2.70 -0.51 -4.80
C THR A 118 1.26 -0.45 -4.31
N VAL A 119 0.30 -0.33 -5.24
CA VAL A 119 -1.13 -0.40 -4.92
C VAL A 119 -1.69 -1.69 -5.51
N GLU A 120 -2.23 -2.53 -4.67
CA GLU A 120 -2.99 -3.69 -5.11
C GLU A 120 -4.47 -3.32 -5.27
N THR A 121 -5.12 -3.91 -6.26
CA THR A 121 -6.57 -3.80 -6.43
C THR A 121 -7.15 -5.20 -6.57
N PHE A 122 -8.03 -5.58 -5.65
CA PHE A 122 -8.77 -6.83 -5.74
C PHE A 122 -9.91 -6.67 -6.75
N ILE A 123 -9.91 -7.54 -7.77
CA ILE A 123 -10.99 -7.65 -8.75
C ILE A 123 -11.64 -9.01 -8.51
N PRO A 124 -12.92 -9.06 -8.13
CA PRO A 124 -13.63 -10.33 -7.94
C PRO A 124 -13.63 -11.12 -9.25
N GLY A 125 -13.30 -12.40 -9.18
CA GLY A 125 -13.42 -13.31 -10.33
C GLY A 125 -14.88 -13.59 -10.69
N GLY A 126 -15.14 -13.89 -11.96
CA GLY A 126 -16.48 -14.26 -12.44
C GLY A 126 -17.45 -13.09 -12.63
N LEU A 127 -16.97 -11.85 -12.60
CA LEU A 127 -17.80 -10.70 -12.93
C LEU A 127 -18.13 -10.72 -14.44
N THR A 128 -19.42 -10.59 -14.73
CA THR A 128 -19.93 -10.31 -16.08
C THR A 128 -20.10 -8.80 -16.30
N ASP A 129 -19.89 -8.01 -15.26
CA ASP A 129 -20.11 -6.57 -15.24
C ASP A 129 -18.79 -5.79 -15.31
N TRP A 130 -18.90 -4.52 -15.66
CA TRP A 130 -17.77 -3.60 -15.75
C TRP A 130 -17.18 -3.31 -14.35
N ALA A 131 -15.86 -3.40 -14.23
CA ALA A 131 -15.14 -2.94 -13.05
C ALA A 131 -14.49 -1.58 -13.33
N VAL A 132 -14.89 -0.56 -12.59
CA VAL A 132 -14.24 0.76 -12.66
C VAL A 132 -12.97 0.73 -11.83
N LEU A 133 -11.82 0.88 -12.50
CA LEU A 133 -10.51 0.93 -11.86
C LEU A 133 -10.07 2.40 -11.80
N GLY A 134 -9.85 2.89 -10.58
CA GLY A 134 -9.32 4.22 -10.36
C GLY A 134 -8.23 4.21 -9.30
N VAL A 135 -7.13 4.89 -9.56
CA VAL A 135 -6.07 5.15 -8.58
C VAL A 135 -6.03 6.66 -8.36
N SER A 136 -6.87 7.14 -7.45
CA SER A 136 -6.89 8.57 -7.10
C SER A 136 -5.76 8.92 -6.14
N GLY A 137 -5.13 10.07 -6.34
CA GLY A 137 -4.13 10.63 -5.45
C GLY A 137 -2.72 10.05 -5.61
N VAL A 138 -2.48 9.23 -6.63
CA VAL A 138 -1.15 8.69 -6.94
C VAL A 138 -0.73 9.17 -8.33
N ASN A 139 0.34 9.94 -8.39
CA ASN A 139 0.97 10.27 -9.67
C ASN A 139 1.78 9.06 -10.16
N GLY A 140 1.57 8.65 -11.40
CA GLY A 140 2.48 7.74 -12.05
C GLY A 140 1.95 6.49 -12.75
N PRO A 141 0.85 5.81 -12.35
CA PRO A 141 0.38 4.70 -13.14
C PRO A 141 -0.18 5.21 -14.48
N THR A 142 0.38 4.70 -15.54
CA THR A 142 -0.11 4.89 -16.90
C THR A 142 -0.89 3.65 -17.31
N PHE A 143 -1.74 3.76 -18.32
CA PHE A 143 -2.41 2.58 -18.91
C PHE A 143 -1.40 1.50 -19.32
N ASN A 144 -0.22 1.90 -19.76
CA ASN A 144 0.85 0.97 -20.11
C ASN A 144 1.34 0.14 -18.91
N SER A 145 1.30 0.70 -17.70
CA SER A 145 1.64 -0.03 -16.47
C SER A 145 0.60 -1.09 -16.12
N TRP A 146 -0.65 -0.87 -16.50
CA TRP A 146 -1.74 -1.84 -16.28
C TRP A 146 -1.79 -2.90 -17.35
N TYR A 147 -1.42 -2.55 -18.58
CA TYR A 147 -1.43 -3.44 -19.73
C TYR A 147 -0.59 -4.71 -19.52
N GLY A 148 0.53 -4.61 -18.84
CA GLY A 148 1.36 -5.76 -18.50
C GLY A 148 0.84 -6.61 -17.34
N ALA A 149 -0.08 -6.08 -16.52
CA ALA A 149 -0.58 -6.74 -15.32
C ALA A 149 -2.01 -7.29 -15.46
N ILE A 150 -2.81 -6.70 -16.35
CA ILE A 150 -4.22 -7.07 -16.57
C ILE A 150 -4.45 -7.19 -18.07
N PRO A 151 -4.92 -8.33 -18.59
CA PRO A 151 -5.35 -8.44 -19.99
C PRO A 151 -6.50 -7.45 -20.24
N MET A 152 -6.24 -6.38 -20.98
CA MET A 152 -7.22 -5.34 -21.32
C MET A 152 -7.29 -5.16 -22.83
N ALA A 153 -8.50 -4.95 -23.37
CA ALA A 153 -8.68 -4.33 -24.67
C ALA A 153 -8.88 -2.83 -24.48
N ILE A 154 -8.17 -2.01 -25.22
CA ILE A 154 -8.26 -0.54 -25.18
C ILE A 154 -8.85 -0.08 -26.51
N GLU A 155 -9.91 0.73 -26.45
CA GLU A 155 -10.52 1.32 -27.65
C GLU A 155 -9.49 2.17 -28.41
N GLY A 156 -9.47 2.02 -29.75
CA GLY A 156 -8.56 2.78 -30.61
C GLY A 156 -7.10 2.34 -30.61
N SER A 157 -6.74 1.29 -29.88
CA SER A 157 -5.38 0.74 -29.91
C SER A 157 -5.22 -0.30 -31.00
N ALA A 158 -4.33 -0.06 -31.97
CA ALA A 158 -3.94 -1.04 -32.98
C ALA A 158 -3.22 -2.28 -32.40
N THR A 159 -2.82 -2.21 -31.14
CA THR A 159 -2.09 -3.26 -30.39
C THR A 159 -2.90 -3.82 -29.24
N GLY A 160 -4.22 -3.74 -29.29
CA GLY A 160 -5.09 -4.34 -28.29
C GLY A 160 -4.79 -5.83 -28.11
N VAL A 161 -4.91 -6.33 -26.88
CA VAL A 161 -4.82 -7.77 -26.63
C VAL A 161 -5.94 -8.44 -27.39
N THR A 162 -5.59 -9.12 -28.46
CA THR A 162 -6.51 -9.98 -29.18
C THR A 162 -6.82 -11.18 -28.31
N SER A 163 -8.03 -11.21 -27.73
CA SER A 163 -8.55 -12.47 -27.24
C SER A 163 -8.83 -13.35 -28.45
N THR A 164 -8.51 -14.62 -28.37
CA THR A 164 -8.87 -15.62 -29.39
C THR A 164 -10.38 -15.91 -29.43
N ALA A 165 -11.16 -15.25 -28.58
CA ALA A 165 -12.62 -15.31 -28.59
C ALA A 165 -13.18 -14.36 -29.65
N SER A 166 -14.14 -14.83 -30.41
CA SER A 166 -14.75 -14.16 -31.59
C SER A 166 -15.62 -12.93 -31.25
N GLN A 167 -15.55 -12.41 -30.05
CA GLN A 167 -16.24 -11.19 -29.63
C GLN A 167 -15.27 -10.30 -28.85
N TYR A 168 -15.08 -9.08 -29.34
CA TYR A 168 -14.33 -8.04 -28.68
C TYR A 168 -15.28 -7.29 -27.75
N PHE A 169 -14.97 -7.30 -26.45
CA PHE A 169 -15.54 -6.35 -25.52
C PHE A 169 -14.46 -5.31 -25.23
N GLU A 170 -14.78 -4.05 -25.46
CA GLU A 170 -13.92 -2.94 -25.07
C GLU A 170 -13.79 -2.92 -23.55
N SER A 171 -12.59 -3.18 -23.04
CA SER A 171 -12.35 -3.24 -21.60
C SER A 171 -12.09 -1.87 -20.98
N VAL A 172 -11.76 -0.87 -21.79
CA VAL A 172 -11.49 0.49 -21.35
C VAL A 172 -12.11 1.45 -22.35
N GLN A 173 -13.03 2.28 -21.87
CA GLN A 173 -13.61 3.37 -22.66
C GLN A 173 -13.01 4.70 -22.22
N GLY A 174 -12.59 5.54 -23.18
CA GLY A 174 -12.24 6.91 -22.93
C GLY A 174 -13.49 7.75 -22.70
N TRP A 175 -13.44 8.65 -21.74
CA TRP A 175 -14.48 9.68 -21.58
C TRP A 175 -14.21 10.79 -22.61
N ASN A 176 -15.13 11.00 -23.54
CA ASN A 176 -15.10 12.16 -24.43
C ASN A 176 -15.96 13.26 -23.78
N GLU A 177 -15.32 14.37 -23.41
CA GLU A 177 -15.99 15.61 -23.05
C GLU A 177 -16.45 16.37 -24.30
#